data_47ddc312775e1200301e6a6c1b51d005
#
_entry.id   47ddc312775e1200301e6a6c1b51d005
#
_cell.length_a   1.000
_cell.length_b   1.000
_cell.length_c   1.000
_cell.angle_alpha   90.00
_cell.angle_beta   90.00
_cell.angle_gamma   90.00
#
_symmetry.space_group_name_H-M   'P 1'
#
loop_
_entity.id
_entity.type
_entity.pdbx_description
1 polymer ?
#
loop_
_entity_poly.entity_id
_entity_poly.type
_entity_poly.pdbx_seq_one_letter_code
_entity_poly.pdbx_strand_id
1 'polypeptide(L)'
;MIKHWLIVLLTISPSVFGQEFSDYLAEVRRAAIEKGISSSTVDSAFQDLVPDERVIGFDRRQPEFVQTFEEYLDARVSDFREREGRRLFRKHASLLADIEQTYQVDAAFVVSFWGLETSFGRYQGNYSIIRSLATLGHDPRRSAFFTTELVQALRILDEQHIDPEQFVGAWAGAMGQAQFMPSSFLAFAVDWDGDGRKDIWHSRADVFASIANYLRQAGWRLGEGWGKANNRVIGDWSALREVEPDSRCRALRDHTRKFSLDFWDKAGFDVSKLNTGQNYALVIPRP
;
A
#
# COMPACT_ATOMS: atom_id res chain seq x y z
N MET A 1 -44.40 -46.18 -22.40
CA MET A 1 -44.44 -45.26 -21.24
C MET A 1 -43.22 -44.37 -21.31
N ILE A 2 -43.37 -43.15 -21.85
CA ILE A 2 -42.31 -42.18 -22.01
C ILE A 2 -42.33 -41.24 -20.79
N LYS A 3 -41.31 -41.33 -19.92
CA LYS A 3 -41.17 -40.44 -18.76
C LYS A 3 -40.59 -39.07 -19.23
N HIS A 4 -41.44 -38.04 -19.16
CA HIS A 4 -41.03 -36.68 -19.35
C HIS A 4 -40.30 -36.18 -18.09
N TRP A 5 -39.01 -35.86 -18.20
CA TRP A 5 -38.26 -35.15 -17.18
C TRP A 5 -38.45 -33.64 -17.42
N LEU A 6 -39.09 -32.99 -16.46
CA LEU A 6 -39.24 -31.55 -16.42
C LEU A 6 -37.91 -30.97 -15.92
N ILE A 7 -37.11 -30.39 -16.79
CA ILE A 7 -35.93 -29.63 -16.41
C ILE A 7 -36.40 -28.22 -16.00
N VAL A 8 -36.42 -27.94 -14.69
CA VAL A 8 -36.65 -26.59 -14.15
C VAL A 8 -35.30 -25.86 -14.26
N LEU A 9 -35.16 -25.01 -15.27
CA LEU A 9 -34.12 -24.05 -15.36
C LEU A 9 -34.41 -22.95 -14.34
N LEU A 10 -33.69 -22.96 -13.20
CA LEU A 10 -33.63 -21.83 -12.29
C LEU A 10 -32.77 -20.73 -13.00
N THR A 11 -33.43 -19.81 -13.66
CA THR A 11 -32.82 -18.56 -14.09
C THR A 11 -32.57 -17.70 -12.86
N ILE A 12 -31.33 -17.68 -12.37
CA ILE A 12 -30.89 -16.69 -11.38
C ILE A 12 -30.95 -15.34 -12.10
N SER A 13 -31.97 -14.56 -11.77
CA SER A 13 -32.18 -13.25 -12.36
C SER A 13 -31.00 -12.31 -11.96
N PRO A 14 -30.38 -11.58 -12.90
CA PRO A 14 -29.34 -10.60 -12.58
C PRO A 14 -29.80 -9.47 -11.65
N SER A 15 -31.09 -9.33 -11.41
CA SER A 15 -31.70 -8.37 -10.49
C SER A 15 -31.40 -8.61 -8.99
N VAL A 16 -31.09 -9.82 -8.56
CA VAL A 16 -30.80 -10.12 -7.14
C VAL A 16 -29.45 -9.55 -6.73
N PHE A 17 -28.43 -9.70 -7.54
CA PHE A 17 -27.10 -9.19 -7.25
C PHE A 17 -27.03 -7.64 -7.21
N GLY A 18 -27.80 -6.99 -8.07
CA GLY A 18 -27.92 -5.53 -8.08
C GLY A 18 -28.63 -4.98 -6.84
N GLN A 19 -29.63 -5.70 -6.34
CA GLN A 19 -30.35 -5.32 -5.12
C GLN A 19 -29.46 -5.46 -3.87
N GLU A 20 -28.73 -6.55 -3.73
CA GLU A 20 -27.78 -6.75 -2.61
C GLU A 20 -26.68 -5.67 -2.57
N PHE A 21 -26.15 -5.27 -3.72
CA PHE A 21 -25.14 -4.21 -3.80
C PHE A 21 -25.72 -2.84 -3.45
N SER A 22 -26.93 -2.52 -3.88
CA SER A 22 -27.60 -1.26 -3.52
C SER A 22 -27.91 -1.17 -2.02
N ASP A 23 -28.28 -2.27 -1.40
CA ASP A 23 -28.55 -2.33 0.05
C ASP A 23 -27.24 -2.12 0.83
N TYR A 24 -26.12 -2.72 0.38
CA TYR A 24 -24.80 -2.47 0.92
C TYR A 24 -24.40 -0.99 0.81
N LEU A 25 -24.57 -0.36 -0.36
CA LEU A 25 -24.28 1.07 -0.53
C LEU A 25 -25.14 1.95 0.39
N ALA A 26 -26.39 1.59 0.62
CA ALA A 26 -27.26 2.32 1.55
C ALA A 26 -26.78 2.22 3.00
N GLU A 27 -26.19 1.09 3.41
CA GLU A 27 -25.55 0.93 4.72
C GLU A 27 -24.29 1.79 4.83
N VAL A 28 -23.42 1.73 3.83
CA VAL A 28 -22.20 2.57 3.79
C VAL A 28 -22.55 4.05 3.80
N ARG A 29 -23.59 4.46 3.06
CA ARG A 29 -24.10 5.85 3.05
C ARG A 29 -24.46 6.30 4.47
N ARG A 30 -25.24 5.52 5.19
CA ARG A 30 -25.62 5.86 6.59
C ARG A 30 -24.37 6.02 7.46
N ALA A 31 -23.45 5.06 7.43
CA ALA A 31 -22.23 5.08 8.20
C ALA A 31 -21.31 6.28 7.84
N ALA A 32 -21.25 6.68 6.58
CA ALA A 32 -20.48 7.85 6.13
C ALA A 32 -21.08 9.15 6.67
N ILE A 33 -22.39 9.32 6.59
CA ILE A 33 -23.10 10.51 7.09
C ILE A 33 -22.99 10.61 8.63
N GLU A 34 -23.13 9.50 9.35
CA GLU A 34 -22.92 9.45 10.80
C GLU A 34 -21.51 9.88 11.21
N LYS A 35 -20.53 9.66 10.34
CA LYS A 35 -19.14 10.13 10.52
C LYS A 35 -18.89 11.56 10.04
N GLY A 36 -19.94 12.30 9.66
CA GLY A 36 -19.88 13.71 9.29
C GLY A 36 -19.50 13.99 7.85
N ILE A 37 -19.51 12.98 6.95
CA ILE A 37 -19.34 13.20 5.51
C ILE A 37 -20.63 13.74 4.94
N SER A 38 -20.57 14.75 4.04
CA SER A 38 -21.76 15.36 3.47
C SER A 38 -22.57 14.38 2.61
N SER A 39 -23.89 14.45 2.71
CA SER A 39 -24.76 13.58 1.91
C SER A 39 -24.57 13.82 0.42
N SER A 40 -24.31 15.07 0.00
CA SER A 40 -24.06 15.40 -1.39
C SER A 40 -22.82 14.71 -1.97
N THR A 41 -21.72 14.64 -1.20
CA THR A 41 -20.52 13.91 -1.62
C THR A 41 -20.79 12.41 -1.78
N VAL A 42 -21.48 11.82 -0.81
CA VAL A 42 -21.79 10.38 -0.86
C VAL A 42 -22.74 10.06 -2.01
N ASP A 43 -23.79 10.84 -2.18
CA ASP A 43 -24.79 10.65 -3.23
C ASP A 43 -24.17 10.80 -4.63
N SER A 44 -23.29 11.78 -4.82
CA SER A 44 -22.54 11.96 -6.07
C SER A 44 -21.56 10.79 -6.33
N ALA A 45 -20.85 10.33 -5.30
CA ALA A 45 -19.89 9.24 -5.43
C ALA A 45 -20.56 7.87 -5.72
N PHE A 46 -21.80 7.68 -5.30
CA PHE A 46 -22.58 6.45 -5.49
C PHE A 46 -23.53 6.50 -6.67
N GLN A 47 -23.62 7.64 -7.35
CA GLN A 47 -24.50 7.78 -8.52
C GLN A 47 -24.11 6.75 -9.59
N ASP A 48 -25.07 5.95 -10.04
CA ASP A 48 -24.91 4.90 -11.07
C ASP A 48 -23.75 3.92 -10.81
N LEU A 49 -23.35 3.77 -9.53
CA LEU A 49 -22.25 2.89 -9.14
C LEU A 49 -22.66 1.42 -9.28
N VAL A 50 -21.90 0.70 -10.07
CA VAL A 50 -22.04 -0.77 -10.25
C VAL A 50 -20.72 -1.46 -9.91
N PRO A 51 -20.74 -2.70 -9.40
CA PRO A 51 -19.52 -3.43 -9.08
C PRO A 51 -18.64 -3.67 -10.32
N ASP A 52 -17.34 -3.88 -10.10
CA ASP A 52 -16.38 -4.26 -11.13
C ASP A 52 -15.84 -5.68 -10.84
N GLU A 53 -16.39 -6.68 -11.54
CA GLU A 53 -16.02 -8.08 -11.39
C GLU A 53 -14.52 -8.37 -11.63
N ARG A 54 -13.84 -7.52 -12.42
CA ARG A 54 -12.40 -7.65 -12.65
C ARG A 54 -11.60 -7.47 -11.36
N VAL A 55 -12.05 -6.56 -10.50
CA VAL A 55 -11.43 -6.26 -9.19
C VAL A 55 -11.50 -7.50 -8.29
N ILE A 56 -12.63 -8.18 -8.25
CA ILE A 56 -12.77 -9.46 -7.52
C ILE A 56 -11.81 -10.52 -8.08
N GLY A 57 -11.68 -10.57 -9.41
CA GLY A 57 -10.76 -11.49 -10.07
C GLY A 57 -9.30 -11.27 -9.69
N PHE A 58 -8.87 -10.02 -9.52
CA PHE A 58 -7.51 -9.68 -9.08
C PHE A 58 -7.30 -10.01 -7.60
N ASP A 59 -8.26 -9.70 -6.73
CA ASP A 59 -8.16 -10.01 -5.30
C ASP A 59 -8.01 -11.52 -5.02
N ARG A 60 -8.58 -12.37 -5.87
CA ARG A 60 -8.45 -13.82 -5.78
C ARG A 60 -7.14 -14.39 -6.36
N ARG A 61 -6.41 -13.62 -7.17
CA ARG A 61 -5.19 -14.00 -7.88
C ARG A 61 -4.05 -13.05 -7.53
N GLN A 62 -3.47 -13.17 -6.34
CA GLN A 62 -2.31 -12.37 -5.93
C GLN A 62 -1.01 -13.12 -6.25
N PRO A 63 -0.25 -12.74 -7.29
CA PRO A 63 0.97 -13.46 -7.73
C PRO A 63 2.15 -13.28 -6.78
N GLU A 64 2.13 -12.32 -5.85
CA GLU A 64 3.24 -11.99 -4.95
C GLU A 64 3.66 -13.15 -4.02
N PHE A 65 2.82 -14.17 -3.90
CA PHE A 65 3.09 -15.34 -3.04
C PHE A 65 3.76 -16.52 -3.75
N VAL A 66 4.10 -16.38 -5.03
CA VAL A 66 4.67 -17.47 -5.86
C VAL A 66 6.06 -17.18 -6.42
N GLN A 67 6.62 -15.99 -6.16
CA GLN A 67 7.96 -15.60 -6.59
C GLN A 67 8.99 -15.82 -5.49
N THR A 68 10.21 -16.21 -5.86
CA THR A 68 11.35 -16.17 -4.95
C THR A 68 11.76 -14.73 -4.65
N PHE A 69 12.53 -14.52 -3.58
CA PHE A 69 13.03 -13.20 -3.25
C PHE A 69 13.91 -12.60 -4.36
N GLU A 70 14.74 -13.42 -5.00
CA GLU A 70 15.62 -12.98 -6.09
C GLU A 70 14.81 -12.55 -7.32
N GLU A 71 13.83 -13.36 -7.74
CA GLU A 71 12.93 -13.00 -8.84
C GLU A 71 12.16 -11.70 -8.56
N TYR A 72 11.70 -11.53 -7.32
CA TYR A 72 11.03 -10.31 -6.90
C TYR A 72 11.98 -9.10 -6.95
N LEU A 73 13.20 -9.24 -6.43
CA LEU A 73 14.20 -8.18 -6.40
C LEU A 73 14.60 -7.76 -7.81
N ASP A 74 14.94 -8.71 -8.69
CA ASP A 74 15.33 -8.45 -10.08
C ASP A 74 14.21 -7.76 -10.87
N ALA A 75 12.96 -8.16 -10.65
CA ALA A 75 11.81 -7.52 -11.28
C ALA A 75 11.57 -6.08 -10.77
N ARG A 76 11.90 -5.78 -9.50
CA ARG A 76 11.64 -4.48 -8.87
C ARG A 76 12.82 -3.53 -8.97
N VAL A 77 14.06 -4.02 -8.94
CA VAL A 77 15.29 -3.19 -8.95
C VAL A 77 16.03 -3.38 -10.30
N SER A 78 15.44 -2.82 -11.36
CA SER A 78 16.08 -2.85 -12.69
C SER A 78 17.09 -1.71 -12.86
N ASP A 79 18.07 -1.90 -13.73
CA ASP A 79 19.03 -0.85 -14.14
C ASP A 79 18.34 0.45 -14.59
N PHE A 80 17.19 0.33 -15.26
CA PHE A 80 16.41 1.50 -15.66
C PHE A 80 15.91 2.25 -14.44
N ARG A 81 15.35 1.56 -13.45
CA ARG A 81 14.78 2.17 -12.24
C ARG A 81 15.89 2.81 -11.40
N GLU A 82 17.05 2.17 -11.30
CA GLU A 82 18.21 2.74 -10.61
C GLU A 82 18.72 4.03 -11.28
N ARG A 83 18.97 4.01 -12.59
CA ARG A 83 19.43 5.20 -13.33
C ARG A 83 18.42 6.34 -13.26
N GLU A 84 17.14 6.05 -13.43
CA GLU A 84 16.08 7.05 -13.39
C GLU A 84 15.91 7.62 -11.98
N GLY A 85 15.97 6.79 -10.94
CA GLY A 85 15.96 7.24 -9.55
C GLY A 85 17.09 8.21 -9.25
N ARG A 86 18.34 7.88 -9.62
CA ARG A 86 19.49 8.78 -9.47
C ARG A 86 19.32 10.09 -10.24
N ARG A 87 18.75 10.05 -11.43
CA ARG A 87 18.47 11.25 -12.24
C ARG A 87 17.43 12.15 -11.58
N LEU A 88 16.32 11.56 -11.10
CA LEU A 88 15.23 12.27 -10.45
C LEU A 88 15.64 12.80 -9.08
N PHE A 89 16.43 12.06 -8.32
CA PHE A 89 17.02 12.52 -7.08
C PHE A 89 17.79 13.84 -7.28
N ARG A 90 18.67 13.91 -8.29
CA ARG A 90 19.39 15.13 -8.62
C ARG A 90 18.47 16.26 -9.11
N LYS A 91 17.45 15.90 -9.91
CA LYS A 91 16.48 16.89 -10.42
C LYS A 91 15.71 17.58 -9.30
N HIS A 92 15.39 16.87 -8.24
CA HIS A 92 14.59 17.37 -7.13
C HIS A 92 15.41 17.61 -5.86
N ALA A 93 16.73 17.77 -5.98
CA ALA A 93 17.67 17.81 -4.84
C ALA A 93 17.31 18.87 -3.78
N SER A 94 16.92 20.08 -4.19
CA SER A 94 16.55 21.15 -3.25
C SER A 94 15.32 20.76 -2.43
N LEU A 95 14.22 20.39 -3.09
CA LEU A 95 12.98 19.97 -2.42
C LEU A 95 13.23 18.76 -1.50
N LEU A 96 14.00 17.78 -1.95
CA LEU A 96 14.34 16.61 -1.17
C LEU A 96 15.18 16.95 0.07
N ALA A 97 16.10 17.92 -0.02
CA ALA A 97 16.90 18.39 1.12
C ALA A 97 16.02 19.08 2.18
N ASP A 98 15.06 19.91 1.75
CA ASP A 98 14.13 20.59 2.66
C ASP A 98 13.24 19.57 3.41
N ILE A 99 12.76 18.55 2.68
CA ILE A 99 11.95 17.46 3.23
C ILE A 99 12.77 16.57 4.18
N GLU A 100 14.01 16.21 3.80
CA GLU A 100 14.93 15.45 4.65
C GLU A 100 15.21 16.20 5.95
N GLN A 101 15.47 17.50 5.87
CA GLN A 101 15.67 18.34 7.05
C GLN A 101 14.44 18.36 7.97
N THR A 102 13.26 18.45 7.39
CA THR A 102 12.01 18.57 8.15
C THR A 102 11.60 17.25 8.80
N TYR A 103 11.61 16.16 8.03
CA TYR A 103 11.10 14.86 8.50
C TYR A 103 12.19 13.95 9.08
N GLN A 104 13.45 14.29 8.92
CA GLN A 104 14.58 13.45 9.36
C GLN A 104 14.52 12.04 8.77
N VAL A 105 14.24 11.98 7.47
CA VAL A 105 14.19 10.76 6.65
C VAL A 105 15.12 10.97 5.46
N ASP A 106 16.07 10.06 5.26
CA ASP A 106 17.00 10.16 4.15
C ASP A 106 16.26 10.24 2.80
N ALA A 107 16.51 11.27 2.02
CA ALA A 107 15.86 11.55 0.75
C ALA A 107 15.98 10.39 -0.26
N ALA A 108 17.05 9.60 -0.16
CA ALA A 108 17.23 8.41 -1.01
C ALA A 108 16.12 7.38 -0.81
N PHE A 109 15.61 7.22 0.41
CA PHE A 109 14.48 6.30 0.69
C PHE A 109 13.17 6.86 0.18
N VAL A 110 12.94 8.16 0.27
CA VAL A 110 11.76 8.82 -0.30
C VAL A 110 11.68 8.55 -1.81
N VAL A 111 12.78 8.76 -2.53
CA VAL A 111 12.86 8.52 -3.99
C VAL A 111 12.76 7.04 -4.31
N SER A 112 13.35 6.16 -3.49
CA SER A 112 13.26 4.70 -3.69
C SER A 112 11.83 4.19 -3.50
N PHE A 113 11.14 4.66 -2.47
CA PHE A 113 9.73 4.36 -2.23
C PHE A 113 8.88 4.78 -3.44
N TRP A 114 8.99 6.03 -3.88
CA TRP A 114 8.31 6.54 -5.07
C TRP A 114 8.61 5.72 -6.33
N GLY A 115 9.87 5.30 -6.49
CA GLY A 115 10.28 4.45 -7.62
C GLY A 115 9.66 3.05 -7.58
N LEU A 116 9.57 2.42 -6.40
CA LEU A 116 9.02 1.09 -6.23
C LEU A 116 7.50 1.08 -6.41
N GLU A 117 6.81 2.07 -5.83
CA GLU A 117 5.34 2.12 -5.84
C GLU A 117 4.77 2.39 -7.23
N THR A 118 5.29 3.40 -7.93
CA THR A 118 4.66 3.88 -9.16
C THR A 118 5.62 4.07 -10.34
N SER A 119 6.85 3.55 -10.24
CA SER A 119 7.90 3.85 -11.23
C SER A 119 8.06 5.36 -11.44
N PHE A 120 8.17 6.09 -10.34
CA PHE A 120 8.31 7.57 -10.30
C PHE A 120 7.06 8.30 -10.83
N GLY A 121 5.90 7.84 -10.45
CA GLY A 121 4.61 8.44 -10.80
C GLY A 121 4.09 8.07 -12.18
N ARG A 122 4.73 7.15 -12.91
CA ARG A 122 4.31 6.74 -14.26
C ARG A 122 3.10 5.81 -14.26
N TYR A 123 2.95 5.00 -13.20
CA TYR A 123 1.91 3.97 -13.10
C TYR A 123 1.20 4.08 -11.76
N GLN A 124 0.19 4.93 -11.69
CA GLN A 124 -0.60 5.16 -10.48
C GLN A 124 -1.84 4.25 -10.39
N GLY A 125 -2.14 3.54 -11.49
CA GLY A 125 -3.41 2.85 -11.68
C GLY A 125 -4.46 3.73 -12.37
N ASN A 126 -5.53 3.09 -12.83
CA ASN A 126 -6.61 3.73 -13.58
C ASN A 126 -8.00 3.21 -13.16
N TYR A 127 -8.09 2.55 -12.01
CA TYR A 127 -9.35 2.10 -11.45
C TYR A 127 -9.98 3.22 -10.61
N SER A 128 -11.30 3.42 -10.74
CA SER A 128 -12.01 4.30 -9.80
C SER A 128 -11.87 3.76 -8.39
N ILE A 129 -11.34 4.57 -7.48
CA ILE A 129 -11.12 4.20 -6.07
C ILE A 129 -12.44 3.85 -5.40
N ILE A 130 -13.47 4.68 -5.58
CA ILE A 130 -14.79 4.46 -5.00
C ILE A 130 -15.37 3.13 -5.50
N ARG A 131 -15.36 2.90 -6.81
CA ARG A 131 -15.91 1.68 -7.40
C ARG A 131 -15.16 0.41 -6.94
N SER A 132 -13.83 0.48 -6.92
CA SER A 132 -12.98 -0.63 -6.48
C SER A 132 -13.24 -0.99 -5.03
N LEU A 133 -13.24 0.01 -4.14
CA LEU A 133 -13.44 -0.21 -2.70
C LEU A 133 -14.88 -0.66 -2.39
N ALA A 134 -15.88 -0.11 -3.08
CA ALA A 134 -17.27 -0.56 -2.94
C ALA A 134 -17.44 -2.01 -3.39
N THR A 135 -16.83 -2.40 -4.51
CA THR A 135 -16.85 -3.78 -5.02
C THR A 135 -16.22 -4.76 -4.02
N LEU A 136 -15.02 -4.43 -3.51
CA LEU A 136 -14.30 -5.26 -2.55
C LEU A 136 -14.95 -5.26 -1.16
N GLY A 137 -15.57 -4.16 -0.76
CA GLY A 137 -16.32 -4.05 0.49
C GLY A 137 -17.61 -4.86 0.48
N HIS A 138 -18.23 -5.01 -0.68
CA HIS A 138 -19.38 -5.89 -0.85
C HIS A 138 -19.00 -7.38 -0.87
N ASP A 139 -17.80 -7.76 -1.32
CA ASP A 139 -17.32 -9.15 -1.28
C ASP A 139 -17.04 -9.59 0.17
N PRO A 140 -17.63 -10.72 0.66
CA PRO A 140 -17.53 -11.13 2.07
C PRO A 140 -16.10 -11.38 2.56
N ARG A 141 -15.14 -11.64 1.66
CA ARG A 141 -13.79 -12.10 2.03
C ARG A 141 -13.02 -11.09 2.87
N ARG A 142 -13.13 -9.80 2.55
CA ARG A 142 -12.41 -8.70 3.25
C ARG A 142 -13.31 -7.48 3.45
N SER A 143 -14.61 -7.71 3.54
CA SER A 143 -15.65 -6.67 3.58
C SER A 143 -15.35 -5.56 4.59
N ALA A 144 -15.10 -5.90 5.85
CA ALA A 144 -14.89 -4.92 6.92
C ALA A 144 -13.71 -3.97 6.63
N PHE A 145 -12.61 -4.49 6.07
CA PHE A 145 -11.45 -3.69 5.71
C PHE A 145 -11.79 -2.71 4.57
N PHE A 146 -12.31 -3.22 3.46
CA PHE A 146 -12.58 -2.37 2.30
C PHE A 146 -13.75 -1.41 2.51
N THR A 147 -14.74 -1.77 3.32
CA THR A 147 -15.81 -0.85 3.73
C THR A 147 -15.25 0.32 4.56
N THR A 148 -14.29 0.04 5.44
CA THR A 148 -13.60 1.10 6.19
C THR A 148 -12.84 2.03 5.25
N GLU A 149 -12.07 1.47 4.31
CA GLU A 149 -11.32 2.25 3.32
C GLU A 149 -12.25 3.05 2.40
N LEU A 150 -13.42 2.52 2.02
CA LEU A 150 -14.42 3.24 1.23
C LEU A 150 -14.93 4.49 1.96
N VAL A 151 -15.23 4.38 3.25
CA VAL A 151 -15.65 5.55 4.05
C VAL A 151 -14.54 6.59 4.15
N GLN A 152 -13.28 6.17 4.29
CA GLN A 152 -12.15 7.10 4.26
C GLN A 152 -11.95 7.75 2.88
N ALA A 153 -12.18 7.01 1.79
CA ALA A 153 -12.15 7.55 0.43
C ALA A 153 -13.24 8.62 0.20
N LEU A 154 -14.44 8.39 0.72
CA LEU A 154 -15.51 9.40 0.69
C LEU A 154 -15.13 10.66 1.47
N ARG A 155 -14.42 10.56 2.59
CA ARG A 155 -13.91 11.71 3.34
C ARG A 155 -12.89 12.50 2.53
N ILE A 156 -11.98 11.84 1.80
CA ILE A 156 -10.99 12.51 0.93
C ILE A 156 -11.70 13.36 -0.14
N LEU A 157 -12.79 12.87 -0.71
CA LEU A 157 -13.62 13.62 -1.66
C LEU A 157 -14.34 14.79 -0.98
N ASP A 158 -14.88 14.58 0.21
CA ASP A 158 -15.61 15.60 0.98
C ASP A 158 -14.69 16.74 1.41
N GLU A 159 -13.44 16.43 1.76
CA GLU A 159 -12.38 17.39 2.05
C GLU A 159 -11.76 18.03 0.79
N GLN A 160 -12.20 17.66 -0.42
CA GLN A 160 -11.81 18.23 -1.73
C GLN A 160 -10.31 18.11 -2.05
N HIS A 161 -9.65 17.08 -1.57
CA HIS A 161 -8.23 16.85 -1.86
C HIS A 161 -7.98 16.41 -3.31
N ILE A 162 -8.98 15.86 -3.98
CA ILE A 162 -8.94 15.40 -5.37
C ILE A 162 -10.31 15.57 -6.01
N ASP A 163 -10.36 15.87 -7.30
CA ASP A 163 -11.59 15.94 -8.05
C ASP A 163 -12.13 14.50 -8.31
N PRO A 164 -13.44 14.25 -8.20
CA PRO A 164 -14.01 12.90 -8.31
C PRO A 164 -13.63 12.17 -9.60
N GLU A 165 -13.50 12.88 -10.72
CA GLU A 165 -13.14 12.33 -12.02
C GLU A 165 -11.67 11.86 -12.08
N GLN A 166 -10.81 12.46 -11.24
CA GLN A 166 -9.38 12.13 -11.12
C GLN A 166 -9.09 11.15 -9.99
N PHE A 167 -10.12 10.76 -9.22
CA PHE A 167 -9.95 9.87 -8.07
C PHE A 167 -9.76 8.41 -8.51
N VAL A 168 -8.63 8.18 -9.14
CA VAL A 168 -8.21 6.87 -9.66
C VAL A 168 -6.94 6.36 -8.98
N GLY A 169 -6.73 5.04 -9.04
CA GLY A 169 -5.58 4.39 -8.46
C GLY A 169 -5.48 2.91 -8.83
N ALA A 170 -4.87 2.11 -7.97
CA ALA A 170 -4.79 0.67 -8.14
C ALA A 170 -6.14 -0.01 -7.89
N TRP A 171 -6.31 -1.21 -8.42
CA TRP A 171 -7.53 -2.00 -8.31
C TRP A 171 -7.99 -2.29 -6.87
N ALA A 172 -7.08 -2.30 -5.90
CA ALA A 172 -7.36 -2.54 -4.49
C ALA A 172 -7.49 -1.25 -3.66
N GLY A 173 -7.55 -0.07 -4.29
CA GLY A 173 -7.77 1.19 -3.60
C GLY A 173 -6.52 1.96 -3.20
N ALA A 174 -5.32 1.52 -3.58
CA ALA A 174 -4.10 2.30 -3.38
C ALA A 174 -4.05 3.49 -4.35
N MET A 175 -3.67 4.68 -3.84
CA MET A 175 -3.89 5.95 -4.51
C MET A 175 -2.60 6.73 -4.76
N GLY A 176 -2.62 7.47 -5.87
CA GLY A 176 -1.59 8.44 -6.20
C GLY A 176 -0.20 7.85 -6.36
N GLN A 177 0.82 8.70 -6.33
CA GLN A 177 2.20 8.27 -6.57
C GLN A 177 2.85 7.56 -5.38
N ALA A 178 2.31 7.74 -4.18
CA ALA A 178 2.73 7.07 -2.95
C ALA A 178 1.99 5.74 -2.69
N GLN A 179 0.99 5.40 -3.52
CA GLN A 179 0.14 4.20 -3.37
C GLN A 179 -0.42 4.05 -1.95
N PHE A 180 -0.85 5.17 -1.35
CA PHE A 180 -1.49 5.14 -0.05
C PHE A 180 -2.90 4.59 -0.14
N MET A 181 -3.27 3.76 0.83
CA MET A 181 -4.68 3.47 1.10
C MET A 181 -5.38 4.72 1.63
N PRO A 182 -6.71 4.88 1.48
CA PRO A 182 -7.43 6.05 1.98
C PRO A 182 -7.16 6.37 3.45
N SER A 183 -7.12 5.38 4.31
CA SER A 183 -6.76 5.55 5.73
C SER A 183 -5.33 6.08 5.92
N SER A 184 -4.38 5.58 5.14
CA SER A 184 -3.00 6.03 5.14
C SER A 184 -2.88 7.47 4.61
N PHE A 185 -3.65 7.83 3.60
CA PHE A 185 -3.72 9.19 3.09
C PHE A 185 -4.17 10.18 4.17
N LEU A 186 -5.27 9.90 4.84
CA LEU A 186 -5.78 10.78 5.91
C LEU A 186 -4.81 10.91 7.08
N ALA A 187 -4.08 9.84 7.39
CA ALA A 187 -3.12 9.82 8.50
C ALA A 187 -1.78 10.50 8.15
N PHE A 188 -1.30 10.37 6.92
CA PHE A 188 0.10 10.68 6.59
C PHE A 188 0.29 11.66 5.43
N ALA A 189 -0.71 11.88 4.56
CA ALA A 189 -0.57 12.82 3.47
C ALA A 189 -0.43 14.27 3.97
N VAL A 190 0.44 15.03 3.30
CA VAL A 190 0.83 16.38 3.65
C VAL A 190 0.57 17.30 2.47
N ASP A 191 0.01 18.47 2.74
CA ASP A 191 0.02 19.62 1.86
C ASP A 191 1.32 20.40 2.13
N TRP A 192 2.33 20.16 1.30
CA TRP A 192 3.67 20.75 1.50
C TRP A 192 3.81 22.12 0.84
N ASP A 193 3.16 22.33 -0.29
CA ASP A 193 3.20 23.60 -1.01
C ASP A 193 2.17 24.62 -0.50
N GLY A 194 1.26 24.21 0.39
CA GLY A 194 0.32 25.07 1.09
C GLY A 194 -0.85 25.55 0.23
N ASP A 195 -1.20 24.80 -0.81
CA ASP A 195 -2.30 25.15 -1.71
C ASP A 195 -3.70 24.78 -1.17
N GLY A 196 -3.77 24.08 -0.02
CA GLY A 196 -4.97 23.60 0.65
C GLY A 196 -5.37 22.18 0.27
N ARG A 197 -4.62 21.51 -0.60
CA ARG A 197 -4.81 20.11 -1.01
C ARG A 197 -3.62 19.25 -0.62
N LYS A 198 -3.85 18.00 -0.29
CA LYS A 198 -2.80 17.00 -0.12
C LYS A 198 -2.67 16.19 -1.42
N ASP A 199 -2.11 16.82 -2.47
CA ASP A 199 -2.12 16.25 -3.82
C ASP A 199 -1.00 15.22 -4.03
N ILE A 200 -1.23 13.98 -3.59
CA ILE A 200 -0.29 12.87 -3.85
C ILE A 200 -0.37 12.33 -5.29
N TRP A 201 -1.20 12.87 -6.16
CA TRP A 201 -1.33 12.47 -7.57
C TRP A 201 -0.46 13.31 -8.49
N HIS A 202 -0.40 14.64 -8.29
CA HIS A 202 0.23 15.57 -9.22
C HIS A 202 1.35 16.42 -8.59
N SER A 203 1.23 16.83 -7.31
CA SER A 203 2.26 17.61 -6.61
C SER A 203 3.44 16.72 -6.15
N ARG A 204 4.63 16.98 -6.71
CA ARG A 204 5.85 16.29 -6.26
C ARG A 204 6.22 16.67 -4.82
N ALA A 205 5.90 17.87 -4.42
CA ALA A 205 6.14 18.38 -3.08
C ALA A 205 5.35 17.55 -2.05
N ASP A 206 4.06 17.39 -2.28
CA ASP A 206 3.17 16.62 -1.40
C ASP A 206 3.51 15.13 -1.42
N VAL A 207 3.81 14.57 -2.59
CA VAL A 207 4.23 13.16 -2.71
C VAL A 207 5.43 12.87 -1.83
N PHE A 208 6.51 13.68 -1.95
CA PHE A 208 7.74 13.44 -1.20
C PHE A 208 7.56 13.69 0.30
N ALA A 209 6.87 14.77 0.66
CA ALA A 209 6.57 15.08 2.05
C ALA A 209 5.68 14.02 2.70
N SER A 210 4.67 13.52 1.98
CA SER A 210 3.79 12.46 2.46
C SER A 210 4.53 11.14 2.67
N ILE A 211 5.39 10.73 1.75
CA ILE A 211 6.24 9.54 1.91
C ILE A 211 7.19 9.71 3.10
N ALA A 212 7.84 10.86 3.24
CA ALA A 212 8.75 11.14 4.34
C ALA A 212 8.00 11.13 5.69
N ASN A 213 6.84 11.76 5.76
CA ASN A 213 5.98 11.75 6.95
C ASN A 213 5.56 10.33 7.34
N TYR A 214 5.14 9.51 6.37
CA TYR A 214 4.80 8.10 6.59
C TYR A 214 5.98 7.34 7.19
N LEU A 215 7.17 7.42 6.58
CA LEU A 215 8.37 6.73 7.05
C LEU A 215 8.77 7.21 8.46
N ARG A 216 8.72 8.53 8.71
CA ARG A 216 9.01 9.10 10.03
C ARG A 216 8.06 8.57 11.10
N GLN A 217 6.77 8.54 10.83
CA GLN A 217 5.78 8.04 11.77
C GLN A 217 5.85 6.52 11.95
N ALA A 218 6.31 5.78 10.93
CA ALA A 218 6.63 4.37 11.03
C ALA A 218 7.90 4.07 11.85
N GLY A 219 8.60 5.11 12.36
CA GLY A 219 9.76 4.97 13.23
C GLY A 219 11.11 5.10 12.53
N TRP A 220 11.14 5.56 11.26
CA TRP A 220 12.40 5.84 10.57
C TRP A 220 13.21 6.92 11.30
N ARG A 221 14.52 6.76 11.31
CA ARG A 221 15.47 7.73 11.86
C ARG A 221 16.58 7.98 10.88
N LEU A 222 16.92 9.26 10.68
CA LEU A 222 17.98 9.68 9.77
C LEU A 222 19.30 8.98 10.11
N GLY A 223 19.97 8.47 9.08
CA GLY A 223 21.28 7.82 9.20
C GLY A 223 21.25 6.39 9.75
N GLU A 224 20.09 5.82 10.10
CA GLU A 224 20.04 4.42 10.54
C GLU A 224 20.20 3.43 9.38
N GLY A 225 19.72 3.79 8.19
CA GLY A 225 19.70 2.91 7.03
C GLY A 225 18.77 1.70 7.21
N TRP A 226 18.67 0.86 6.19
CA TRP A 226 17.85 -0.35 6.23
C TRP A 226 18.62 -1.59 6.74
N GLY A 227 19.95 -1.56 6.65
CA GLY A 227 20.80 -2.70 6.96
C GLY A 227 21.87 -2.95 5.89
N LYS A 228 22.35 -4.17 5.83
CA LYS A 228 23.37 -4.62 4.90
C LYS A 228 23.06 -6.01 4.38
N ALA A 229 23.17 -6.21 3.06
CA ALA A 229 23.09 -7.54 2.47
C ALA A 229 24.33 -8.36 2.88
N ASN A 230 24.11 -9.59 3.30
CA ASN A 230 25.15 -10.56 3.62
C ASN A 230 24.97 -11.80 2.73
N ASN A 231 25.99 -12.13 1.94
CA ASN A 231 25.98 -13.26 1.02
C ASN A 231 26.29 -14.61 1.69
N ARG A 232 26.47 -14.61 3.00
CA ARG A 232 26.77 -15.82 3.78
C ARG A 232 25.78 -15.95 4.93
N VAL A 233 24.86 -16.89 4.81
CA VAL A 233 24.09 -17.40 5.94
C VAL A 233 24.65 -18.78 6.31
N ILE A 234 25.51 -18.84 7.32
CA ILE A 234 26.10 -20.10 7.80
C ILE A 234 25.46 -20.41 9.14
N GLY A 235 24.78 -21.56 9.23
CA GLY A 235 24.22 -22.08 10.48
C GLY A 235 22.69 -22.11 10.53
N ASP A 236 22.17 -22.72 11.58
CA ASP A 236 20.75 -22.76 11.92
C ASP A 236 20.42 -21.61 12.88
N TRP A 237 19.67 -20.63 12.38
CA TRP A 237 19.24 -19.44 13.14
C TRP A 237 17.84 -19.57 13.73
N SER A 238 17.23 -20.76 13.63
CA SER A 238 15.84 -21.01 14.07
C SER A 238 15.62 -20.68 15.54
N ALA A 239 16.60 -20.97 16.40
CA ALA A 239 16.55 -20.66 17.84
C ALA A 239 16.56 -19.15 18.17
N LEU A 240 16.92 -18.29 17.21
CA LEU A 240 17.00 -16.83 17.37
C LEU A 240 15.82 -16.10 16.76
N ARG A 241 14.80 -16.80 16.26
CA ARG A 241 13.63 -16.19 15.63
C ARG A 241 12.93 -15.19 16.55
N GLU A 242 12.36 -14.16 15.93
CA GLU A 242 11.53 -13.14 16.63
C GLU A 242 10.23 -13.75 17.14
N VAL A 243 9.60 -14.60 16.33
CA VAL A 243 8.32 -15.26 16.62
C VAL A 243 8.35 -16.73 16.25
N GLU A 244 7.43 -17.50 16.82
CA GLU A 244 7.25 -18.91 16.48
C GLU A 244 6.88 -19.12 14.99
N PRO A 245 7.24 -20.28 14.39
CA PRO A 245 7.02 -20.54 12.96
C PRO A 245 5.56 -20.51 12.52
N ASP A 246 4.62 -20.74 13.43
CA ASP A 246 3.17 -20.72 13.19
C ASP A 246 2.53 -19.34 13.45
N SER A 247 3.31 -18.35 13.87
CA SER A 247 2.84 -16.97 14.08
C SER A 247 2.03 -16.47 12.89
N ARG A 248 0.92 -15.76 13.17
CA ARG A 248 0.11 -15.10 12.15
C ARG A 248 0.86 -13.97 11.42
N CYS A 249 1.86 -13.38 12.06
CA CYS A 249 2.71 -12.36 11.46
C CYS A 249 3.77 -13.02 10.56
N ARG A 250 3.45 -13.24 9.29
CA ARG A 250 4.33 -13.89 8.32
C ARG A 250 5.67 -13.18 8.16
N ALA A 251 5.68 -11.85 8.17
CA ALA A 251 6.90 -11.07 8.00
C ALA A 251 7.94 -11.35 9.10
N LEU A 252 7.51 -11.52 10.35
CA LEU A 252 8.42 -11.78 11.47
C LEU A 252 8.91 -13.22 11.55
N ARG A 253 8.32 -14.18 10.82
CA ARG A 253 8.76 -15.58 10.83
C ARG A 253 10.18 -15.77 10.30
N ASP A 254 10.60 -14.87 9.43
CA ASP A 254 11.89 -14.92 8.76
C ASP A 254 12.89 -13.93 9.38
N HIS A 255 12.53 -13.33 10.53
CA HIS A 255 13.38 -12.44 11.31
C HIS A 255 13.90 -13.13 12.57
N THR A 256 15.16 -12.85 12.90
CA THR A 256 15.68 -13.11 14.25
C THR A 256 15.30 -11.98 15.19
N ARG A 257 15.41 -12.21 16.49
CA ARG A 257 15.48 -11.14 17.48
C ARG A 257 16.66 -10.21 17.16
N LYS A 258 16.60 -8.97 17.64
CA LYS A 258 17.67 -8.00 17.45
C LYS A 258 18.81 -8.24 18.42
N PHE A 259 20.03 -8.31 17.91
CA PHE A 259 21.27 -8.47 18.68
C PHE A 259 22.26 -7.35 18.34
N SER A 260 23.25 -7.13 19.20
CA SER A 260 24.31 -6.13 18.99
C SER A 260 25.19 -6.47 17.78
N LEU A 261 25.89 -5.47 17.24
CA LEU A 261 26.86 -5.71 16.17
C LEU A 261 27.97 -6.69 16.59
N ASP A 262 28.45 -6.62 17.84
CA ASP A 262 29.44 -7.54 18.37
C ASP A 262 28.97 -9.01 18.35
N PHE A 263 27.69 -9.26 18.59
CA PHE A 263 27.11 -10.59 18.42
C PHE A 263 27.19 -11.06 16.97
N TRP A 264 26.80 -10.20 16.02
CA TRP A 264 26.78 -10.55 14.58
C TRP A 264 28.21 -10.70 14.01
N ASP A 265 29.16 -9.86 14.44
CA ASP A 265 30.57 -9.97 14.07
C ASP A 265 31.16 -11.30 14.52
N LYS A 266 30.97 -11.67 15.80
CA LYS A 266 31.37 -12.98 16.35
C LYS A 266 30.69 -14.17 15.66
N ALA A 267 29.48 -13.96 15.13
CA ALA A 267 28.77 -14.95 14.33
C ALA A 267 29.26 -15.02 12.87
N GLY A 268 30.24 -14.19 12.48
CA GLY A 268 30.91 -14.21 11.17
C GLY A 268 30.21 -13.38 10.10
N PHE A 269 29.33 -12.46 10.48
CA PHE A 269 28.70 -11.54 9.55
C PHE A 269 29.57 -10.29 9.32
N ASP A 270 29.59 -9.79 8.10
CA ASP A 270 30.20 -8.49 7.81
C ASP A 270 29.31 -7.36 8.34
N VAL A 271 29.71 -6.79 9.46
CA VAL A 271 28.99 -5.68 10.13
C VAL A 271 29.58 -4.31 9.79
N SER A 272 30.59 -4.25 8.91
CA SER A 272 31.19 -2.99 8.48
C SER A 272 30.14 -2.07 7.84
N LYS A 273 30.22 -0.78 8.11
CA LYS A 273 29.25 0.25 7.64
C LYS A 273 27.86 0.20 8.31
N LEU A 274 27.63 -0.64 9.28
CA LEU A 274 26.45 -0.56 10.13
C LEU A 274 26.71 0.39 11.31
N ASN A 275 25.65 1.07 11.76
CA ASN A 275 25.79 2.04 12.86
C ASN A 275 26.08 1.35 14.18
N THR A 276 27.13 1.79 14.86
CA THR A 276 27.45 1.30 16.21
C THR A 276 26.41 1.81 17.22
N GLY A 277 26.10 0.99 18.21
CA GLY A 277 25.12 1.34 19.27
C GLY A 277 23.68 0.94 18.95
N GLN A 278 23.42 0.32 17.80
CA GLN A 278 22.13 -0.25 17.46
C GLN A 278 22.15 -1.78 17.47
N ASN A 279 20.97 -2.36 17.64
CA ASN A 279 20.74 -3.79 17.51
C ASN A 279 20.11 -4.11 16.16
N TYR A 280 20.58 -5.20 15.53
CA TYR A 280 20.16 -5.63 14.20
C TYR A 280 19.56 -7.04 14.27
N ALA A 281 18.58 -7.28 13.43
CA ALA A 281 18.03 -8.60 13.17
C ALA A 281 18.62 -9.16 11.86
N LEU A 282 18.78 -10.48 11.79
CA LEU A 282 18.99 -11.17 10.52
C LEU A 282 17.62 -11.47 9.90
N VAL A 283 17.47 -11.10 8.63
CA VAL A 283 16.30 -11.45 7.82
C VAL A 283 16.74 -12.49 6.80
N ILE A 284 16.06 -13.64 6.79
CA ILE A 284 16.36 -14.74 5.87
C ILE A 284 15.13 -14.90 4.96
N PRO A 285 15.16 -14.30 3.75
CA PRO A 285 14.08 -14.47 2.81
C PRO A 285 13.91 -15.95 2.46
N ARG A 286 12.67 -16.38 2.29
CA ARG A 286 12.38 -17.74 1.81
C ARG A 286 12.76 -17.85 0.34
N PRO A 287 13.30 -19.02 -0.05
CA PRO A 287 13.59 -19.31 -1.44
C PRO A 287 12.31 -19.35 -2.30
#